data_57da817b18514420b2ec6cc734ce3243
#
_entry.id   57da817b18514420b2ec6cc734ce3243
#
_cell.length_a   1.000
_cell.length_b   1.000
_cell.length_c   1.000
_cell.angle_alpha   90.00
_cell.angle_beta   90.00
_cell.angle_gamma   90.00
#
_symmetry.space_group_name_H-M   'P 1'
#
loop_
_entity.id
_entity.type
_entity.pdbx_description
1 polymer ?
#
loop_
_entity_poly.entity_id
_entity_poly.type
_entity_poly.pdbx_seq_one_letter_code
_entity_poly.pdbx_strand_id
1 'polypeptide(L)'
;MGRAGSPPEEQAEGRCPLWSLPEELLLLVCAYLDARDLGRLGQACRRLRRFAAKDALWRRLARAALNAGFNARGADLVTGIPVKERVKVSQNWRHGRCRRIPLLKWKRNLMPWMQLDGDYLYLSQAEDIQVYWLHPNGTSLQCSPQAVFSGHQEDVCRFVLANGHIVSGGGDGAIVLHKLNGSCSFKFLGHEQEVNCVDSQGSIIVWSLSPGRAGKCLHTIQTEDRVWSIAISPLSSSFVTGTACCGHTSPLRIWDLESGQLVTSLGTDFHRGAGALDVFYETPSTLLSCGYDTYIRYWDLRTSTRECVKKWEEPHDSALYCIRSDGNHMIASGSSYYGVVRLWDKRQTRCLQSFFLSSPVSSPVYCLRFSTTHLYASLASALYCLDFTTS
;
A
#
# COMPACT_ATOMS: atom_id res chain seq x y z
N MET A 1 -44.25 2.28 78.88
CA MET A 1 -44.15 1.21 77.91
C MET A 1 -43.83 1.89 76.55
N GLY A 2 -42.54 2.04 76.27
CA GLY A 2 -42.05 2.64 75.06
C GLY A 2 -41.45 1.54 74.19
N ARG A 3 -41.98 1.37 72.97
CA ARG A 3 -41.34 0.51 71.96
C ARG A 3 -40.23 1.26 71.29
N ALA A 4 -38.99 0.71 71.38
CA ALA A 4 -37.85 1.11 70.61
C ALA A 4 -38.05 0.70 69.19
N GLY A 5 -38.02 1.66 68.22
CA GLY A 5 -37.98 1.43 66.80
C GLY A 5 -36.56 1.03 66.45
N SER A 6 -36.45 -0.08 65.66
CA SER A 6 -35.21 -0.53 65.04
C SER A 6 -34.82 0.45 63.92
N PRO A 7 -33.51 0.73 63.75
CA PRO A 7 -33.10 1.57 62.65
C PRO A 7 -33.31 0.84 61.30
N PRO A 8 -33.56 1.58 60.15
CA PRO A 8 -33.73 0.97 58.86
C PRO A 8 -32.40 0.34 58.43
N GLU A 9 -32.48 -0.91 57.99
CA GLU A 9 -31.41 -1.60 57.29
C GLU A 9 -31.06 -0.78 56.02
N GLU A 10 -29.87 -0.18 56.03
CA GLU A 10 -29.22 0.30 54.81
C GLU A 10 -29.12 -0.87 53.84
N GLN A 11 -29.93 -0.83 52.81
CA GLN A 11 -29.79 -1.72 51.67
C GLN A 11 -28.39 -1.49 51.06
N ALA A 12 -27.49 -2.43 51.31
CA ALA A 12 -26.21 -2.53 50.66
C ALA A 12 -26.47 -2.69 49.17
N GLU A 13 -26.44 -1.57 48.43
CA GLU A 13 -26.41 -1.59 46.95
C GLU A 13 -25.26 -2.53 46.59
N GLY A 14 -25.61 -3.69 45.99
CA GLY A 14 -24.68 -4.73 45.62
C GLY A 14 -23.63 -4.20 44.65
N ARG A 15 -22.48 -3.81 45.18
CA ARG A 15 -21.32 -3.45 44.37
C ARG A 15 -20.98 -4.62 43.52
N CYS A 16 -21.16 -4.48 42.19
CA CYS A 16 -20.78 -5.51 41.24
C CYS A 16 -19.34 -5.97 41.50
N PRO A 17 -19.08 -7.25 41.78
CA PRO A 17 -17.75 -7.77 42.18
C PRO A 17 -16.67 -7.43 41.14
N LEU A 18 -17.06 -7.24 39.86
CA LEU A 18 -16.18 -6.83 38.80
C LEU A 18 -15.45 -5.49 39.05
N TRP A 19 -16.06 -4.58 39.85
CA TRP A 19 -15.51 -3.27 40.15
C TRP A 19 -14.51 -3.27 41.30
N SER A 20 -14.42 -4.35 42.06
CA SER A 20 -13.42 -4.54 43.10
C SER A 20 -12.08 -5.05 42.55
N LEU A 21 -12.05 -5.47 41.27
CA LEU A 21 -10.82 -5.94 40.66
C LEU A 21 -9.88 -4.77 40.35
N PRO A 22 -8.56 -4.95 40.56
CA PRO A 22 -7.53 -4.07 40.03
C PRO A 22 -7.64 -3.91 38.53
N GLU A 23 -7.20 -2.75 38.02
CA GLU A 23 -7.33 -2.43 36.60
C GLU A 23 -6.61 -3.46 35.70
N GLU A 24 -5.48 -3.97 36.16
CA GLU A 24 -4.67 -4.97 35.45
C GLU A 24 -5.44 -6.27 35.25
N LEU A 25 -6.18 -6.71 36.23
CA LEU A 25 -7.01 -7.91 36.15
C LEU A 25 -8.24 -7.68 35.28
N LEU A 26 -8.83 -6.49 35.32
CA LEU A 26 -9.90 -6.12 34.38
C LEU A 26 -9.42 -6.09 32.95
N LEU A 27 -8.22 -5.57 32.67
CA LEU A 27 -7.60 -5.59 31.38
C LEU A 27 -7.35 -7.02 30.88
N LEU A 28 -6.87 -7.90 31.79
CA LEU A 28 -6.61 -9.31 31.46
C LEU A 28 -7.92 -10.03 31.10
N VAL A 29 -8.98 -9.87 31.88
CA VAL A 29 -10.30 -10.45 31.64
C VAL A 29 -10.85 -9.93 30.29
N CYS A 30 -10.81 -8.62 30.07
CA CYS A 30 -11.32 -8.02 28.85
C CYS A 30 -10.45 -8.30 27.61
N ALA A 31 -9.20 -8.75 27.79
CA ALA A 31 -8.34 -9.18 26.67
C ALA A 31 -8.87 -10.43 25.95
N TYR A 32 -9.76 -11.20 26.55
CA TYR A 32 -10.42 -12.35 25.91
C TYR A 32 -11.67 -11.97 25.11
N LEU A 33 -12.18 -10.74 25.25
CA LEU A 33 -13.35 -10.28 24.54
C LEU A 33 -13.03 -9.95 23.08
N ASP A 34 -13.98 -10.15 22.18
CA ASP A 34 -13.92 -9.70 20.82
C ASP A 34 -14.29 -8.21 20.67
N ALA A 35 -14.21 -7.67 19.44
CA ALA A 35 -14.52 -6.25 19.18
C ALA A 35 -15.99 -5.92 19.47
N ARG A 36 -16.91 -6.86 19.25
CA ARG A 36 -18.35 -6.69 19.49
C ARG A 36 -18.65 -6.63 20.97
N ASP A 37 -18.06 -7.52 21.75
CA ASP A 37 -18.28 -7.61 23.19
C ASP A 37 -17.61 -6.45 23.95
N LEU A 38 -16.44 -6.01 23.51
CA LEU A 38 -15.83 -4.76 23.98
C LEU A 38 -16.71 -3.54 23.67
N GLY A 39 -17.35 -3.52 22.50
CA GLY A 39 -18.33 -2.52 22.12
C GLY A 39 -19.55 -2.51 23.05
N ARG A 40 -20.13 -3.68 23.34
CA ARG A 40 -21.27 -3.87 24.25
C ARG A 40 -20.90 -3.50 25.68
N LEU A 41 -19.71 -3.92 26.15
CA LEU A 41 -19.19 -3.53 27.46
C LEU A 41 -19.16 -2.00 27.61
N GLY A 42 -18.71 -1.28 26.58
CA GLY A 42 -18.68 0.17 26.57
C GLY A 42 -20.06 0.85 26.55
N GLN A 43 -21.13 0.12 26.28
CA GLN A 43 -22.52 0.64 26.31
C GLN A 43 -23.16 0.49 27.68
N ALA A 44 -22.68 -0.40 28.55
CA ALA A 44 -23.30 -0.72 29.82
C ALA A 44 -23.29 0.45 30.82
N CYS A 45 -22.18 1.16 30.97
CA CYS A 45 -22.10 2.37 31.79
C CYS A 45 -20.94 3.30 31.39
N ARG A 46 -20.93 4.55 31.92
CA ARG A 46 -19.89 5.55 31.63
C ARG A 46 -18.47 5.09 32.03
N ARG A 47 -18.33 4.37 33.15
CA ARG A 47 -17.03 3.85 33.60
C ARG A 47 -16.50 2.77 32.67
N LEU A 48 -17.33 1.80 32.28
CA LEU A 48 -16.97 0.76 31.29
C LEU A 48 -16.70 1.34 29.91
N ARG A 49 -17.40 2.39 29.51
CA ARG A 49 -17.12 3.09 28.25
C ARG A 49 -15.70 3.66 28.22
N ARG A 50 -15.28 4.34 29.29
CA ARG A 50 -13.90 4.88 29.42
C ARG A 50 -12.87 3.75 29.44
N PHE A 51 -13.17 2.68 30.17
CA PHE A 51 -12.29 1.51 30.24
C PHE A 51 -12.19 0.79 28.88
N ALA A 52 -13.32 0.48 28.23
CA ALA A 52 -13.37 -0.16 26.94
C ALA A 52 -12.80 0.72 25.79
N ALA A 53 -12.55 2.01 26.03
CA ALA A 53 -11.88 2.88 25.06
C ALA A 53 -10.35 2.81 25.13
N LYS A 54 -9.76 2.11 26.11
CA LYS A 54 -8.30 2.04 26.26
C LYS A 54 -7.66 1.25 25.12
N ASP A 55 -6.68 1.83 24.47
CA ASP A 55 -5.97 1.24 23.32
C ASP A 55 -5.35 -0.13 23.65
N ALA A 56 -4.94 -0.37 24.91
CA ALA A 56 -4.38 -1.64 25.36
C ALA A 56 -5.29 -2.84 25.04
N LEU A 57 -6.61 -2.69 25.20
CA LEU A 57 -7.60 -3.73 24.89
C LEU A 57 -7.74 -4.00 23.40
N TRP A 58 -7.55 -2.98 22.57
CA TRP A 58 -7.77 -3.06 21.13
C TRP A 58 -6.52 -3.47 20.35
N ARG A 59 -5.31 -3.31 20.93
CA ARG A 59 -4.04 -3.64 20.24
C ARG A 59 -3.98 -5.09 19.76
N ARG A 60 -4.44 -6.05 20.56
CA ARG A 60 -4.49 -7.47 20.15
C ARG A 60 -5.40 -7.68 18.94
N LEU A 61 -6.58 -7.07 18.98
CA LEU A 61 -7.55 -7.14 17.89
C LEU A 61 -7.03 -6.45 16.64
N ALA A 62 -6.39 -5.29 16.80
CA ALA A 62 -5.82 -4.53 15.69
C ALA A 62 -4.68 -5.27 14.98
N ARG A 63 -3.83 -5.98 15.72
CA ARG A 63 -2.76 -6.81 15.12
C ARG A 63 -3.30 -7.94 14.24
N ALA A 64 -4.48 -8.46 14.56
CA ALA A 64 -5.17 -9.50 13.79
C ALA A 64 -6.11 -8.93 12.71
N ALA A 65 -6.33 -7.62 12.69
CA ALA A 65 -7.26 -6.94 11.80
C ALA A 65 -6.57 -6.55 10.47
N LEU A 66 -7.37 -6.36 9.42
CA LEU A 66 -6.88 -5.90 8.13
C LEU A 66 -6.64 -4.39 8.17
N ASN A 67 -5.50 -3.95 7.69
CA ASN A 67 -5.16 -2.53 7.52
C ASN A 67 -5.39 -1.66 8.76
N ALA A 68 -5.13 -2.20 9.96
CA ALA A 68 -5.29 -1.47 11.21
C ALA A 68 -4.02 -0.69 11.64
N GLY A 69 -3.02 -0.57 10.75
CA GLY A 69 -1.80 0.21 10.98
C GLY A 69 -0.76 -0.50 11.86
N PHE A 70 -0.82 -1.82 11.94
CA PHE A 70 0.21 -2.65 12.57
C PHE A 70 0.94 -3.47 11.52
N ASN A 71 2.26 -3.55 11.62
CA ASN A 71 3.05 -4.45 10.77
C ASN A 71 3.04 -5.89 11.33
N ALA A 72 3.60 -6.82 10.55
CA ALA A 72 3.70 -8.24 10.92
C ALA A 72 4.47 -8.50 12.23
N ARG A 73 5.34 -7.58 12.66
CA ARG A 73 6.06 -7.64 13.95
C ARG A 73 5.24 -7.07 15.11
N GLY A 74 4.02 -6.55 14.83
CA GLY A 74 3.13 -5.95 15.81
C GLY A 74 3.49 -4.53 16.24
N ALA A 75 4.38 -3.86 15.51
CA ALA A 75 4.67 -2.44 15.71
C ALA A 75 3.52 -1.58 15.16
N ASP A 76 3.15 -0.56 15.91
CA ASP A 76 2.16 0.44 15.52
C ASP A 76 2.82 1.48 14.60
N LEU A 77 2.33 1.59 13.37
CA LEU A 77 2.85 2.49 12.34
C LEU A 77 2.03 3.79 12.21
N VAL A 78 0.92 3.89 12.94
CA VAL A 78 -0.03 5.01 12.79
C VAL A 78 -0.17 5.76 14.10
N THR A 79 0.06 7.06 14.05
CA THR A 79 -0.17 7.99 15.15
C THR A 79 -1.44 8.81 14.93
N GLY A 80 -2.04 9.30 16.03
CA GLY A 80 -3.17 10.24 15.94
C GLY A 80 -4.56 9.62 15.78
N ILE A 81 -4.68 8.35 15.38
CA ILE A 81 -5.98 7.65 15.27
C ILE A 81 -6.06 6.59 16.37
N PRO A 82 -7.05 6.65 17.29
CA PRO A 82 -7.22 5.65 18.35
C PRO A 82 -7.31 4.23 17.78
N VAL A 83 -6.68 3.25 18.42
CA VAL A 83 -6.64 1.86 17.95
C VAL A 83 -8.05 1.28 17.79
N LYS A 84 -8.96 1.62 18.69
CA LYS A 84 -10.38 1.24 18.60
C LYS A 84 -11.03 1.65 17.29
N GLU A 85 -10.81 2.90 16.86
CA GLU A 85 -11.39 3.41 15.60
C GLU A 85 -10.77 2.70 14.39
N ARG A 86 -9.47 2.42 14.42
CA ARG A 86 -8.80 1.65 13.36
C ARG A 86 -9.34 0.22 13.25
N VAL A 87 -9.65 -0.44 14.37
CA VAL A 87 -10.31 -1.77 14.37
C VAL A 87 -11.71 -1.68 13.80
N LYS A 88 -12.47 -0.61 14.08
CA LYS A 88 -13.79 -0.38 13.49
C LYS A 88 -13.68 -0.22 11.98
N VAL A 89 -12.78 0.63 11.49
CA VAL A 89 -12.56 0.83 10.05
C VAL A 89 -12.09 -0.48 9.39
N SER A 90 -11.26 -1.28 10.06
CA SER A 90 -10.82 -2.59 9.56
C SER A 90 -11.99 -3.55 9.26
N GLN A 91 -13.10 -3.46 10.00
CA GLN A 91 -14.30 -4.23 9.68
C GLN A 91 -14.92 -3.77 8.36
N ASN A 92 -14.86 -2.48 8.05
CA ASN A 92 -15.34 -1.96 6.77
C ASN A 92 -14.48 -2.47 5.60
N TRP A 93 -13.15 -2.48 5.77
CA TRP A 93 -12.23 -3.12 4.81
C TRP A 93 -12.60 -4.59 4.57
N ARG A 94 -12.82 -5.34 5.65
CA ARG A 94 -13.16 -6.77 5.58
C ARG A 94 -14.48 -7.03 4.86
N HIS A 95 -15.49 -6.19 5.07
CA HIS A 95 -16.83 -6.37 4.52
C HIS A 95 -17.07 -5.58 3.23
N GLY A 96 -16.06 -4.87 2.72
CA GLY A 96 -16.17 -4.06 1.51
C GLY A 96 -17.09 -2.84 1.64
N ARG A 97 -17.29 -2.34 2.86
CA ARG A 97 -18.12 -1.18 3.13
C ARG A 97 -17.35 0.10 2.90
N CYS A 98 -17.57 0.76 1.79
CA CYS A 98 -16.89 2.02 1.48
C CYS A 98 -17.77 2.92 0.63
N ARG A 99 -17.49 4.20 0.70
CA ARG A 99 -18.03 5.20 -0.23
C ARG A 99 -17.02 5.40 -1.36
N ARG A 100 -17.49 5.34 -2.61
CA ARG A 100 -16.68 5.56 -3.81
C ARG A 100 -16.79 7.01 -4.24
N ILE A 101 -15.68 7.71 -4.38
CA ILE A 101 -15.63 9.14 -4.66
C ILE A 101 -14.64 9.37 -5.81
N PRO A 102 -15.09 9.91 -6.95
CA PRO A 102 -14.19 10.39 -7.98
C PRO A 102 -13.52 11.69 -7.48
N LEU A 103 -12.20 11.69 -7.35
CA LEU A 103 -11.43 12.86 -6.91
C LEU A 103 -11.06 13.76 -8.09
N LEU A 104 -10.61 13.15 -9.19
CA LEU A 104 -10.20 13.84 -10.41
C LEU A 104 -10.69 13.04 -11.62
N LYS A 105 -10.98 13.76 -12.71
CA LYS A 105 -11.29 13.18 -14.04
C LYS A 105 -10.58 13.99 -15.11
N TRP A 106 -10.09 13.29 -16.14
CA TRP A 106 -9.47 13.91 -17.31
C TRP A 106 -9.95 13.27 -18.61
N LYS A 107 -9.75 13.96 -19.74
CA LYS A 107 -10.33 13.57 -21.03
C LYS A 107 -9.48 12.54 -21.79
N ARG A 108 -8.14 12.57 -21.59
CA ARG A 108 -7.20 11.69 -22.30
C ARG A 108 -7.03 10.40 -21.49
N ASN A 109 -6.77 9.28 -22.17
CA ASN A 109 -6.31 8.07 -21.47
C ASN A 109 -4.83 8.22 -21.15
N LEU A 110 -4.49 8.16 -19.88
CA LEU A 110 -3.14 8.25 -19.34
C LEU A 110 -2.79 6.96 -18.60
N MET A 111 -1.51 6.78 -18.29
CA MET A 111 -1.01 5.75 -17.38
C MET A 111 -0.54 6.40 -16.05
N PRO A 112 -1.46 6.92 -15.25
CA PRO A 112 -1.10 7.74 -14.11
C PRO A 112 -0.45 6.94 -12.99
N TRP A 113 0.70 7.43 -12.54
CA TRP A 113 1.36 6.96 -11.33
C TRP A 113 1.09 7.94 -10.20
N MET A 114 0.97 7.46 -8.96
CA MET A 114 0.78 8.35 -7.81
C MET A 114 1.58 7.93 -6.60
N GLN A 115 1.86 8.90 -5.74
CA GLN A 115 2.40 8.70 -4.39
C GLN A 115 1.70 9.60 -3.39
N LEU A 116 1.64 9.17 -2.14
CA LEU A 116 1.15 9.93 -1.00
C LEU A 116 2.33 10.29 -0.11
N ASP A 117 2.41 11.56 0.31
CA ASP A 117 3.38 12.02 1.30
C ASP A 117 2.70 13.05 2.23
N GLY A 118 2.48 12.68 3.48
CA GLY A 118 1.68 13.46 4.42
C GLY A 118 0.29 13.76 3.87
N ASP A 119 -0.05 15.04 3.77
CA ASP A 119 -1.33 15.54 3.26
C ASP A 119 -1.29 15.84 1.76
N TYR A 120 -0.25 15.37 1.04
CA TYR A 120 -0.09 15.63 -0.38
C TYR A 120 -0.23 14.36 -1.21
N LEU A 121 -0.94 14.52 -2.32
CA LEU A 121 -1.04 13.52 -3.38
C LEU A 121 -0.25 14.02 -4.59
N TYR A 122 0.76 13.27 -4.97
CA TYR A 122 1.55 13.47 -6.18
C TYR A 122 0.98 12.55 -7.27
N LEU A 123 0.72 13.10 -8.45
CA LEU A 123 0.11 12.38 -9.58
C LEU A 123 0.79 12.74 -10.88
N SER A 124 1.25 11.74 -11.65
CA SER A 124 1.69 12.00 -13.02
C SER A 124 0.48 12.20 -13.94
N GLN A 125 0.51 13.28 -14.72
CA GLN A 125 -0.49 13.61 -15.74
C GLN A 125 0.23 14.06 -17.01
N ALA A 126 0.28 13.19 -18.01
CA ALA A 126 1.08 13.38 -19.20
C ALA A 126 2.57 13.66 -18.84
N GLU A 127 3.18 14.70 -19.37
CA GLU A 127 4.57 15.12 -19.18
C GLU A 127 4.88 15.72 -17.78
N ASP A 128 3.86 15.96 -16.95
CA ASP A 128 3.99 16.66 -15.67
C ASP A 128 3.69 15.77 -14.47
N ILE A 129 4.29 16.13 -13.32
CA ILE A 129 3.88 15.63 -12.00
C ILE A 129 3.18 16.76 -11.26
N GLN A 130 1.92 16.56 -10.95
CA GLN A 130 1.07 17.52 -10.26
C GLN A 130 0.91 17.14 -8.79
N VAL A 131 0.99 18.15 -7.91
CA VAL A 131 0.88 17.96 -6.46
C VAL A 131 -0.42 18.59 -5.97
N TYR A 132 -1.26 17.79 -5.38
CA TYR A 132 -2.54 18.22 -4.82
C TYR A 132 -2.52 18.11 -3.30
N TRP A 133 -3.05 19.14 -2.63
CA TRP A 133 -3.33 19.01 -1.21
C TRP A 133 -4.58 18.15 -1.00
N LEU A 134 -4.41 17.13 -0.19
CA LEU A 134 -5.47 16.22 0.22
C LEU A 134 -6.08 16.76 1.50
N HIS A 135 -7.37 17.06 1.49
CA HIS A 135 -8.06 17.52 2.69
C HIS A 135 -7.95 16.48 3.82
N PRO A 136 -7.94 16.90 5.10
CA PRO A 136 -7.78 15.99 6.25
C PRO A 136 -8.81 14.85 6.32
N ASN A 137 -9.97 15.02 5.67
CA ASN A 137 -10.98 13.97 5.54
C ASN A 137 -10.58 12.86 4.53
N GLY A 138 -9.52 13.05 3.75
CA GLY A 138 -9.03 12.10 2.73
C GLY A 138 -9.94 11.92 1.51
N THR A 139 -11.07 12.63 1.44
CA THR A 139 -12.12 12.39 0.43
C THR A 139 -12.27 13.49 -0.60
N SER A 140 -11.44 14.52 -0.53
CA SER A 140 -11.43 15.64 -1.48
C SER A 140 -10.02 16.19 -1.67
N LEU A 141 -9.76 16.70 -2.86
CA LEU A 141 -8.53 17.38 -3.23
C LEU A 141 -8.81 18.86 -3.43
N GLN A 142 -7.79 19.70 -3.26
CA GLN A 142 -7.88 21.09 -3.71
C GLN A 142 -8.11 21.13 -5.22
N CYS A 143 -8.93 22.07 -5.70
CA CYS A 143 -9.35 22.14 -7.11
C CYS A 143 -8.22 22.35 -8.11
N SER A 144 -7.12 23.01 -7.69
CA SER A 144 -5.92 23.23 -8.50
C SER A 144 -4.69 22.61 -7.86
N PRO A 145 -3.71 22.15 -8.64
CA PRO A 145 -2.45 21.66 -8.08
C PRO A 145 -1.70 22.80 -7.39
N GLN A 146 -1.09 22.49 -6.25
CA GLN A 146 -0.24 23.43 -5.51
C GLN A 146 1.13 23.61 -6.17
N ALA A 147 1.61 22.57 -6.83
CA ALA A 147 2.85 22.60 -7.57
C ALA A 147 2.74 21.69 -8.80
N VAL A 148 3.48 22.06 -9.85
CA VAL A 148 3.63 21.30 -11.07
C VAL A 148 5.12 21.16 -11.35
N PHE A 149 5.58 19.94 -11.53
CA PHE A 149 6.96 19.61 -11.87
C PHE A 149 7.01 19.15 -13.33
N SER A 150 7.55 20.00 -14.19
CA SER A 150 7.68 19.80 -15.64
C SER A 150 9.15 19.56 -15.99
N GLY A 151 9.41 18.82 -17.07
CA GLY A 151 10.79 18.58 -17.51
C GLY A 151 10.91 17.42 -18.49
N HIS A 152 9.91 16.55 -18.57
CA HIS A 152 9.78 15.54 -19.60
C HIS A 152 9.15 16.13 -20.88
N GLN A 153 9.41 15.49 -22.02
CA GLN A 153 8.81 15.83 -23.30
C GLN A 153 7.71 14.85 -23.73
N GLU A 154 7.59 13.75 -22.99
CA GLU A 154 6.58 12.72 -23.13
C GLU A 154 6.04 12.32 -21.76
N ASP A 155 5.06 11.42 -21.71
CA ASP A 155 4.36 11.03 -20.49
C ASP A 155 5.33 10.55 -19.42
N VAL A 156 5.13 11.02 -18.19
CA VAL A 156 5.82 10.54 -16.99
C VAL A 156 5.28 9.16 -16.63
N CYS A 157 6.10 8.16 -16.76
CA CYS A 157 5.71 6.77 -16.55
C CYS A 157 5.70 6.37 -15.08
N ARG A 158 6.78 6.65 -14.36
CA ARG A 158 6.91 6.43 -12.92
C ARG A 158 7.74 7.52 -12.28
N PHE A 159 7.47 7.77 -10.99
CA PHE A 159 8.31 8.60 -10.15
C PHE A 159 8.36 8.07 -8.72
N VAL A 160 9.38 8.48 -7.99
CA VAL A 160 9.55 8.19 -6.57
C VAL A 160 9.88 9.47 -5.81
N LEU A 161 9.41 9.56 -4.57
CA LEU A 161 9.76 10.60 -3.61
C LEU A 161 10.89 10.06 -2.73
N ALA A 162 12.02 10.74 -2.72
CA ALA A 162 13.17 10.34 -1.93
C ALA A 162 13.98 11.56 -1.47
N ASN A 163 14.25 11.66 -0.17
CA ASN A 163 15.15 12.66 0.42
C ASN A 163 14.87 14.11 -0.02
N GLY A 164 13.58 14.50 -0.07
CA GLY A 164 13.19 15.85 -0.50
C GLY A 164 13.30 16.11 -2.01
N HIS A 165 13.36 15.05 -2.80
CA HIS A 165 13.40 15.10 -4.26
C HIS A 165 12.32 14.21 -4.89
N ILE A 166 11.94 14.55 -6.11
CA ILE A 166 11.19 13.67 -7.01
C ILE A 166 12.18 13.17 -8.06
N VAL A 167 12.26 11.86 -8.24
CA VAL A 167 12.99 11.23 -9.33
C VAL A 167 11.96 10.60 -10.26
N SER A 168 11.90 11.06 -11.50
CA SER A 168 10.92 10.60 -12.48
C SER A 168 11.59 10.05 -13.73
N GLY A 169 10.95 9.06 -14.33
CA GLY A 169 11.28 8.52 -15.65
C GLY A 169 10.12 8.75 -16.60
N GLY A 170 10.40 9.11 -17.83
CA GLY A 170 9.41 9.41 -18.85
C GLY A 170 9.62 8.66 -20.16
N GLY A 171 8.63 8.70 -21.03
CA GLY A 171 8.65 8.15 -22.38
C GLY A 171 9.76 8.74 -23.26
N ASP A 172 10.23 9.94 -22.93
CA ASP A 172 11.32 10.63 -23.59
C ASP A 172 12.73 10.05 -23.31
N GLY A 173 12.84 8.90 -22.62
CA GLY A 173 14.10 8.26 -22.29
C GLY A 173 14.91 8.99 -21.20
N ALA A 174 14.35 10.01 -20.58
CA ALA A 174 15.04 10.81 -19.59
C ALA A 174 14.65 10.43 -18.15
N ILE A 175 15.59 10.64 -17.24
CA ILE A 175 15.34 10.73 -15.80
C ILE A 175 15.44 12.19 -15.39
N VAL A 176 14.44 12.68 -14.68
CA VAL A 176 14.44 14.06 -14.15
C VAL A 176 14.44 14.02 -12.63
N LEU A 177 15.37 14.76 -12.04
CA LEU A 177 15.49 14.97 -10.61
C LEU A 177 14.98 16.39 -10.29
N HIS A 178 13.87 16.48 -9.59
CA HIS A 178 13.35 17.74 -9.07
C HIS A 178 13.59 17.84 -7.57
N LYS A 179 13.96 19.02 -7.11
CA LYS A 179 14.00 19.34 -5.69
C LYS A 179 12.62 19.83 -5.23
N LEU A 180 12.04 19.24 -4.18
CA LEU A 180 10.68 19.61 -3.69
C LEU A 180 10.57 21.07 -3.25
N ASN A 181 11.63 21.63 -2.65
CA ASN A 181 11.68 23.00 -2.15
C ASN A 181 12.56 23.91 -3.02
N GLY A 182 12.61 23.73 -4.33
CA GLY A 182 13.47 24.52 -5.20
C GLY A 182 13.02 24.50 -6.66
N SER A 183 13.49 25.51 -7.43
CA SER A 183 13.22 25.62 -8.87
C SER A 183 14.23 24.87 -9.74
N CYS A 184 15.18 24.14 -9.14
CA CYS A 184 16.20 23.43 -9.91
C CYS A 184 15.75 22.02 -10.24
N SER A 185 15.79 21.66 -11.52
CA SER A 185 15.69 20.30 -12.02
C SER A 185 16.97 19.91 -12.74
N PHE A 186 17.34 18.63 -12.62
CA PHE A 186 18.46 18.05 -13.37
C PHE A 186 17.89 16.95 -14.25
N LYS A 187 18.26 16.97 -15.53
CA LYS A 187 17.86 15.96 -16.51
C LYS A 187 19.05 15.07 -16.83
N PHE A 188 18.88 13.77 -16.66
CA PHE A 188 19.89 12.76 -16.98
C PHE A 188 19.44 12.01 -18.22
N LEU A 189 20.29 11.97 -19.22
CA LEU A 189 20.09 11.26 -20.47
C LEU A 189 21.02 10.04 -20.48
N GLY A 190 20.52 8.89 -20.84
CA GLY A 190 21.33 7.66 -20.89
C GLY A 190 20.55 6.45 -21.35
N HIS A 191 19.22 6.52 -21.35
CA HIS A 191 18.38 5.52 -21.97
C HIS A 191 18.08 5.95 -23.41
N GLU A 192 18.19 5.02 -24.35
CA GLU A 192 17.87 5.26 -25.76
C GLU A 192 16.35 5.24 -26.02
N GLN A 193 15.56 4.77 -25.06
CA GLN A 193 14.11 4.61 -25.12
C GLN A 193 13.43 4.96 -23.80
N GLU A 194 12.11 4.77 -23.74
CA GLU A 194 11.26 5.11 -22.59
C GLU A 194 11.79 4.59 -21.24
N VAL A 195 11.85 5.47 -20.25
CA VAL A 195 12.14 5.10 -18.85
C VAL A 195 10.83 4.77 -18.13
N ASN A 196 10.25 3.69 -18.54
CA ASN A 196 9.01 3.14 -17.96
C ASN A 196 9.24 2.20 -16.79
N CYS A 197 10.43 2.03 -16.33
CA CYS A 197 10.96 0.73 -16.01
C CYS A 197 10.88 -0.21 -17.24
N VAL A 198 10.77 0.32 -18.46
CA VAL A 198 10.63 -0.45 -19.72
C VAL A 198 11.59 0.12 -20.74
N ASP A 199 12.62 -0.64 -21.03
CA ASP A 199 13.47 -0.44 -22.21
C ASP A 199 13.21 -1.58 -23.20
N SER A 200 13.23 -1.30 -24.50
CA SER A 200 13.02 -2.30 -25.55
C SER A 200 14.15 -3.31 -25.64
N GLN A 201 15.34 -3.00 -25.12
CA GLN A 201 16.51 -3.88 -25.06
C GLN A 201 16.86 -4.36 -23.65
N GLY A 202 16.08 -3.96 -22.63
CA GLY A 202 16.22 -4.46 -21.27
C GLY A 202 17.52 -4.02 -20.58
N SER A 203 17.68 -2.74 -20.30
CA SER A 203 18.78 -2.23 -19.50
C SER A 203 18.29 -1.54 -18.21
N ILE A 204 19.12 -1.64 -17.17
CA ILE A 204 18.92 -0.92 -15.90
C ILE A 204 20.12 -0.02 -15.74
N ILE A 205 19.89 1.27 -15.48
CA ILE A 205 20.95 2.20 -15.16
C ILE A 205 20.81 2.62 -13.70
N VAL A 206 21.88 2.40 -12.93
CA VAL A 206 21.98 2.81 -11.53
C VAL A 206 22.71 4.15 -11.47
N TRP A 207 22.04 5.17 -10.93
CA TRP A 207 22.58 6.52 -10.81
C TRP A 207 22.85 6.88 -9.36
N SER A 208 23.96 7.62 -9.14
CA SER A 208 24.25 8.19 -7.83
C SER A 208 23.44 9.48 -7.60
N LEU A 209 22.77 9.56 -6.44
CA LEU A 209 22.16 10.79 -5.94
C LEU A 209 22.94 11.41 -4.77
N SER A 210 24.13 10.89 -4.46
CA SER A 210 24.96 11.42 -3.38
C SER A 210 25.44 12.83 -3.68
N PRO A 211 25.55 13.70 -2.67
CA PRO A 211 26.11 15.04 -2.85
C PRO A 211 27.48 15.00 -3.54
N GLY A 212 27.66 15.83 -4.57
CA GLY A 212 28.89 15.89 -5.39
C GLY A 212 29.07 14.77 -6.42
N ARG A 213 28.17 13.77 -6.46
CA ARG A 213 28.15 12.69 -7.47
C ARG A 213 26.77 12.51 -8.12
N ALA A 214 25.84 13.40 -7.85
CA ALA A 214 24.49 13.32 -8.42
C ALA A 214 24.56 13.29 -9.95
N GLY A 215 23.83 12.30 -10.54
CA GLY A 215 23.83 12.09 -11.99
C GLY A 215 25.02 11.28 -12.54
N LYS A 216 25.90 10.76 -11.70
CA LYS A 216 26.93 9.83 -12.15
C LYS A 216 26.32 8.44 -12.30
N CYS A 217 26.40 7.87 -13.52
CA CYS A 217 26.07 6.46 -13.77
C CYS A 217 27.07 5.58 -12.99
N LEU A 218 26.54 4.69 -12.16
CA LEU A 218 27.32 3.71 -11.39
C LEU A 218 27.41 2.39 -12.14
N HIS A 219 26.29 1.89 -12.63
CA HIS A 219 26.19 0.61 -13.34
C HIS A 219 25.20 0.72 -14.48
N THR A 220 25.50 0.02 -15.58
CA THR A 220 24.55 -0.31 -16.65
C THR A 220 24.46 -1.82 -16.73
N ILE A 221 23.28 -2.36 -16.46
CA ILE A 221 23.02 -3.80 -16.37
C ILE A 221 22.12 -4.19 -17.55
N GLN A 222 22.53 -5.14 -18.36
CA GLN A 222 21.73 -5.71 -19.44
C GLN A 222 20.87 -6.85 -18.88
N THR A 223 19.55 -6.77 -19.08
CA THR A 223 18.58 -7.72 -18.54
C THR A 223 18.05 -8.72 -19.53
N GLU A 224 18.48 -8.65 -20.81
CA GLU A 224 18.04 -9.51 -21.91
C GLU A 224 16.53 -9.42 -22.22
N ASP A 225 15.76 -8.68 -21.42
CA ASP A 225 14.32 -8.56 -21.53
C ASP A 225 13.84 -7.21 -20.99
N ARG A 226 12.68 -6.74 -21.45
CA ARG A 226 12.11 -5.46 -21.03
C ARG A 226 11.83 -5.45 -19.54
N VAL A 227 12.26 -4.40 -18.84
CA VAL A 227 12.02 -4.20 -17.41
C VAL A 227 10.75 -3.38 -17.23
N TRP A 228 9.74 -3.95 -16.57
CA TRP A 228 8.46 -3.30 -16.30
C TRP A 228 8.34 -2.77 -14.88
N SER A 229 9.07 -3.36 -13.95
CA SER A 229 9.00 -2.97 -12.55
C SER A 229 10.35 -3.13 -11.85
N ILE A 230 10.61 -2.23 -10.92
CA ILE A 230 11.78 -2.26 -10.05
C ILE A 230 11.34 -1.95 -8.62
N ALA A 231 11.90 -2.66 -7.65
CA ALA A 231 11.76 -2.34 -6.25
C ALA A 231 13.11 -2.51 -5.53
N ILE A 232 13.52 -1.48 -4.77
CA ILE A 232 14.74 -1.51 -3.98
C ILE A 232 14.43 -2.14 -2.63
N SER A 233 15.30 -3.03 -2.17
CA SER A 233 15.21 -3.62 -0.83
C SER A 233 15.23 -2.54 0.24
N PRO A 234 14.45 -2.65 1.33
CA PRO A 234 14.48 -1.70 2.44
C PRO A 234 15.85 -1.50 3.09
N LEU A 235 16.80 -2.44 2.91
CA LEU A 235 18.19 -2.30 3.36
C LEU A 235 19.10 -1.59 2.35
N SER A 236 18.56 -1.25 1.16
CA SER A 236 19.33 -0.62 0.08
C SER A 236 20.60 -1.36 -0.34
N SER A 237 20.65 -2.68 -0.13
CA SER A 237 21.77 -3.55 -0.56
C SER A 237 21.51 -4.25 -1.88
N SER A 238 20.24 -4.40 -2.25
CA SER A 238 19.81 -5.10 -3.46
C SER A 238 18.52 -4.50 -4.01
N PHE A 239 18.19 -4.86 -5.24
CA PHE A 239 16.91 -4.53 -5.85
C PHE A 239 16.38 -5.71 -6.65
N VAL A 240 15.08 -5.76 -6.85
CA VAL A 240 14.41 -6.75 -7.70
C VAL A 240 13.87 -6.08 -8.94
N THR A 241 13.99 -6.78 -10.07
CA THR A 241 13.37 -6.39 -11.33
C THR A 241 12.28 -7.36 -11.72
N GLY A 242 11.20 -6.82 -12.29
CA GLY A 242 10.19 -7.58 -13.00
C GLY A 242 10.30 -7.30 -14.50
N THR A 243 10.41 -8.36 -15.31
CA THR A 243 10.59 -8.26 -16.77
C THR A 243 9.41 -8.85 -17.54
N ALA A 244 9.42 -8.69 -18.87
CA ALA A 244 8.36 -9.16 -19.78
C ALA A 244 8.27 -10.68 -19.92
N CYS A 245 9.31 -11.43 -19.51
CA CYS A 245 9.37 -12.89 -19.66
C CYS A 245 9.23 -13.35 -21.13
N CYS A 246 9.93 -12.68 -22.04
CA CYS A 246 9.90 -13.05 -23.46
C CYS A 246 10.74 -14.31 -23.76
N GLY A 247 11.73 -14.61 -22.91
CA GLY A 247 12.58 -15.80 -23.00
C GLY A 247 12.16 -16.92 -22.06
N HIS A 248 13.10 -17.83 -21.77
CA HIS A 248 12.93 -18.96 -20.87
C HIS A 248 13.44 -18.68 -19.45
N THR A 249 13.85 -17.44 -19.17
CA THR A 249 14.37 -17.02 -17.88
C THR A 249 13.27 -16.44 -17.01
N SER A 250 13.38 -16.60 -15.68
CA SER A 250 12.41 -16.01 -14.75
C SER A 250 12.28 -14.50 -14.95
N PRO A 251 11.05 -13.95 -14.93
CA PRO A 251 10.84 -12.52 -15.02
C PRO A 251 11.27 -11.75 -13.77
N LEU A 252 11.54 -12.45 -12.65
CA LEU A 252 11.92 -11.84 -11.38
C LEU A 252 13.38 -12.12 -11.09
N ARG A 253 14.20 -11.07 -11.01
CA ARG A 253 15.65 -11.18 -10.76
C ARG A 253 16.07 -10.22 -9.65
N ILE A 254 16.91 -10.69 -8.75
CA ILE A 254 17.49 -9.90 -7.65
C ILE A 254 18.93 -9.57 -8.00
N TRP A 255 19.26 -8.30 -7.89
CA TRP A 255 20.57 -7.73 -8.22
C TRP A 255 21.19 -7.10 -6.98
N ASP A 256 22.47 -7.22 -6.84
CA ASP A 256 23.24 -6.49 -5.84
C ASP A 256 23.42 -5.04 -6.29
N LEU A 257 23.12 -4.09 -5.40
CA LEU A 257 23.11 -2.67 -5.76
C LEU A 257 24.52 -2.08 -5.90
N GLU A 258 25.49 -2.62 -5.16
CA GLU A 258 26.88 -2.11 -5.15
C GLU A 258 27.67 -2.63 -6.36
N SER A 259 27.58 -3.92 -6.65
CA SER A 259 28.31 -4.55 -7.74
C SER A 259 27.56 -4.57 -9.07
N GLY A 260 26.25 -4.39 -9.08
CA GLY A 260 25.39 -4.54 -10.26
C GLY A 260 25.27 -5.99 -10.75
N GLN A 261 25.71 -6.98 -9.96
CA GLN A 261 25.69 -8.39 -10.36
C GLN A 261 24.35 -9.06 -10.02
N LEU A 262 23.98 -10.06 -10.83
CA LEU A 262 22.81 -10.90 -10.57
C LEU A 262 23.10 -11.78 -9.34
N VAL A 263 22.26 -11.64 -8.30
CA VAL A 263 22.32 -12.47 -7.09
C VAL A 263 21.56 -13.78 -7.30
N THR A 264 20.32 -13.68 -7.76
CA THR A 264 19.44 -14.85 -7.99
C THR A 264 18.23 -14.50 -8.84
N SER A 265 17.59 -15.52 -9.40
CA SER A 265 16.27 -15.44 -10.04
C SER A 265 15.22 -16.09 -9.16
N LEU A 266 14.00 -15.57 -9.17
CA LEU A 266 12.88 -16.08 -8.38
C LEU A 266 11.89 -16.83 -9.24
N GLY A 267 11.58 -18.06 -8.83
CA GLY A 267 10.60 -18.92 -9.49
C GLY A 267 11.13 -19.68 -10.69
N THR A 268 10.62 -20.88 -10.86
CA THR A 268 10.94 -21.78 -11.97
C THR A 268 9.68 -22.13 -12.79
N ASP A 269 8.51 -21.68 -12.33
CA ASP A 269 7.18 -22.04 -12.89
C ASP A 269 6.57 -20.95 -13.79
N PHE A 270 7.38 -19.97 -14.22
CA PHE A 270 6.93 -18.94 -15.15
C PHE A 270 6.95 -19.46 -16.58
N HIS A 271 5.83 -19.30 -17.27
CA HIS A 271 5.74 -19.57 -18.72
C HIS A 271 6.06 -18.29 -19.51
N ARG A 272 6.38 -18.44 -20.78
CA ARG A 272 6.65 -17.32 -21.68
C ARG A 272 5.45 -16.36 -21.71
N GLY A 273 5.72 -15.06 -21.55
CA GLY A 273 4.72 -14.01 -21.46
C GLY A 273 4.17 -13.79 -20.04
N ALA A 274 4.61 -14.56 -19.03
CA ALA A 274 4.24 -14.36 -17.62
C ALA A 274 4.98 -13.19 -16.96
N GLY A 275 5.07 -12.07 -17.65
CA GLY A 275 5.83 -10.91 -17.20
C GLY A 275 5.31 -10.27 -15.92
N ALA A 276 6.24 -9.79 -15.08
CA ALA A 276 5.94 -9.18 -13.79
C ALA A 276 5.77 -7.64 -13.94
N LEU A 277 4.54 -7.17 -13.78
CA LEU A 277 4.16 -5.76 -13.95
C LEU A 277 4.41 -4.91 -12.72
N ASP A 278 4.32 -5.48 -11.53
CA ASP A 278 4.64 -4.78 -10.28
C ASP A 278 5.28 -5.72 -9.27
N VAL A 279 6.26 -5.18 -8.54
CA VAL A 279 6.97 -5.84 -7.45
C VAL A 279 7.01 -4.94 -6.24
N PHE A 280 6.86 -5.50 -5.05
CA PHE A 280 6.77 -4.74 -3.82
C PHE A 280 7.46 -5.48 -2.66
N TYR A 281 8.48 -4.88 -2.05
CA TYR A 281 9.08 -5.38 -0.82
C TYR A 281 8.21 -5.02 0.39
N GLU A 282 7.87 -6.00 1.20
CA GLU A 282 7.26 -5.78 2.51
C GLU A 282 8.33 -5.67 3.60
N THR A 283 9.34 -6.51 3.50
CA THR A 283 10.50 -6.54 4.40
C THR A 283 11.75 -6.80 3.55
N PRO A 284 12.95 -6.66 4.11
CA PRO A 284 14.17 -7.00 3.37
C PRO A 284 14.21 -8.43 2.81
N SER A 285 13.45 -9.36 3.40
CA SER A 285 13.43 -10.77 3.02
C SER A 285 12.12 -11.24 2.41
N THR A 286 11.09 -10.40 2.34
CA THR A 286 9.80 -10.80 1.78
C THR A 286 9.30 -9.80 0.75
N LEU A 287 8.78 -10.29 -0.35
CA LEU A 287 8.24 -9.47 -1.42
C LEU A 287 7.00 -10.08 -2.06
N LEU A 288 6.25 -9.24 -2.74
CA LEU A 288 5.08 -9.58 -3.55
C LEU A 288 5.37 -9.25 -5.00
N SER A 289 4.88 -10.06 -5.91
CA SER A 289 4.88 -9.80 -7.35
C SER A 289 3.53 -10.10 -7.96
N CYS A 290 3.20 -9.39 -9.04
CA CYS A 290 2.02 -9.65 -9.86
C CYS A 290 2.30 -9.28 -11.31
N GLY A 291 1.50 -9.80 -12.25
CA GLY A 291 1.72 -9.52 -13.64
C GLY A 291 0.71 -10.16 -14.59
N TYR A 292 1.20 -10.51 -15.78
CA TYR A 292 0.39 -11.09 -16.87
C TYR A 292 -0.01 -12.55 -16.61
N ASP A 293 0.67 -13.22 -15.71
CA ASP A 293 0.31 -14.59 -15.32
C ASP A 293 -0.92 -14.67 -14.39
N THR A 294 -1.56 -13.52 -14.11
CA THR A 294 -2.78 -13.38 -13.31
C THR A 294 -2.64 -13.76 -11.82
N TYR A 295 -1.45 -14.12 -11.40
CA TYR A 295 -1.17 -14.47 -10.01
C TYR A 295 -0.55 -13.33 -9.22
N ILE A 296 -0.94 -13.23 -7.95
CA ILE A 296 -0.16 -12.57 -6.91
C ILE A 296 0.72 -13.64 -6.28
N ARG A 297 2.04 -13.43 -6.25
CA ARG A 297 2.98 -14.34 -5.60
C ARG A 297 3.64 -13.67 -4.40
N TYR A 298 3.70 -14.40 -3.31
CA TYR A 298 4.40 -14.01 -2.09
C TYR A 298 5.68 -14.84 -1.94
N TRP A 299 6.79 -14.14 -1.81
CA TRP A 299 8.13 -14.71 -1.74
C TRP A 299 8.74 -14.45 -0.38
N ASP A 300 9.35 -15.47 0.22
CA ASP A 300 10.24 -15.35 1.37
C ASP A 300 11.63 -15.85 0.97
N LEU A 301 12.55 -14.90 0.81
CA LEU A 301 13.91 -15.15 0.32
C LEU A 301 14.77 -15.99 1.28
N ARG A 302 14.30 -16.16 2.53
CA ARG A 302 14.98 -17.01 3.53
C ARG A 302 14.64 -18.48 3.35
N THR A 303 13.52 -18.80 2.74
CA THR A 303 13.04 -20.18 2.59
C THR A 303 13.43 -20.76 1.24
N SER A 304 13.03 -20.11 0.16
CA SER A 304 13.31 -20.55 -1.20
C SER A 304 13.27 -19.39 -2.18
N THR A 305 14.11 -19.44 -3.20
CA THR A 305 14.05 -18.56 -4.36
C THR A 305 13.41 -19.29 -5.57
N ARG A 306 13.25 -20.60 -5.52
CA ARG A 306 12.70 -21.40 -6.62
C ARG A 306 11.19 -21.39 -6.67
N GLU A 307 10.54 -21.36 -5.50
CA GLU A 307 9.09 -21.41 -5.38
C GLU A 307 8.59 -20.29 -4.45
N CYS A 308 7.47 -19.68 -4.80
CA CYS A 308 6.81 -18.73 -3.92
C CYS A 308 6.14 -19.46 -2.76
N VAL A 309 6.14 -18.83 -1.59
CA VAL A 309 5.52 -19.40 -0.37
C VAL A 309 4.00 -19.52 -0.53
N LYS A 310 3.40 -18.55 -1.23
CA LYS A 310 1.96 -18.52 -1.47
C LYS A 310 1.63 -17.79 -2.76
N LYS A 311 0.56 -18.22 -3.42
CA LYS A 311 0.01 -17.54 -4.59
C LYS A 311 -1.51 -17.43 -4.49
N TRP A 312 -2.04 -16.34 -5.05
CA TRP A 312 -3.47 -16.07 -5.20
C TRP A 312 -3.75 -15.82 -6.67
N GLU A 313 -4.78 -16.47 -7.17
CA GLU A 313 -5.20 -16.36 -8.56
C GLU A 313 -6.26 -15.28 -8.73
N GLU A 314 -6.15 -14.48 -9.76
CA GLU A 314 -7.16 -13.48 -10.13
C GLU A 314 -8.39 -14.21 -10.71
N PRO A 315 -9.60 -14.02 -10.12
CA PRO A 315 -10.76 -14.85 -10.47
C PRO A 315 -11.30 -14.71 -11.89
N HIS A 316 -10.89 -13.69 -12.63
CA HIS A 316 -11.38 -13.41 -13.99
C HIS A 316 -10.26 -13.45 -15.04
N ASP A 317 -9.15 -14.09 -14.70
CA ASP A 317 -8.01 -14.30 -15.61
C ASP A 317 -7.48 -12.99 -16.22
N SER A 318 -7.47 -11.93 -15.39
CA SER A 318 -7.01 -10.60 -15.79
C SER A 318 -5.61 -10.32 -15.29
N ALA A 319 -4.76 -9.74 -16.14
CA ALA A 319 -3.45 -9.27 -15.71
C ALA A 319 -3.56 -8.29 -14.54
N LEU A 320 -2.60 -8.35 -13.61
CA LEU A 320 -2.53 -7.50 -12.44
C LEU A 320 -1.46 -6.42 -12.65
N TYR A 321 -1.89 -5.15 -12.71
CA TYR A 321 -1.01 -4.02 -13.03
C TYR A 321 -0.30 -3.45 -11.82
N CYS A 322 -0.91 -3.55 -10.65
CA CYS A 322 -0.31 -3.02 -9.43
C CYS A 322 -0.72 -3.82 -8.20
N ILE A 323 0.17 -3.82 -7.21
CA ILE A 323 0.00 -4.52 -5.95
C ILE A 323 0.54 -3.69 -4.80
N ARG A 324 -0.17 -3.68 -3.68
CA ARG A 324 0.29 -3.06 -2.42
C ARG A 324 -0.15 -3.90 -1.23
N SER A 325 0.62 -3.81 -0.15
CA SER A 325 0.32 -4.48 1.11
C SER A 325 0.34 -3.50 2.26
N ASP A 326 -0.40 -3.81 3.33
CA ASP A 326 -0.37 -3.10 4.60
C ASP A 326 0.85 -3.49 5.48
N GLY A 327 1.72 -4.38 4.97
CA GLY A 327 2.84 -4.93 5.73
C GLY A 327 2.42 -5.95 6.80
N ASN A 328 1.15 -6.34 6.84
CA ASN A 328 0.60 -7.34 7.77
C ASN A 328 -0.23 -8.38 7.01
N HIS A 329 -1.54 -8.27 7.00
CA HIS A 329 -2.44 -9.31 6.48
C HIS A 329 -3.12 -8.94 5.17
N MET A 330 -3.22 -7.65 4.83
CA MET A 330 -3.96 -7.20 3.66
C MET A 330 -3.07 -7.01 2.44
N ILE A 331 -3.56 -7.45 1.29
CA ILE A 331 -3.04 -7.10 -0.03
C ILE A 331 -4.17 -6.40 -0.80
N ALA A 332 -3.81 -5.37 -1.56
CA ALA A 332 -4.65 -4.73 -2.55
C ALA A 332 -4.02 -4.90 -3.93
N SER A 333 -4.80 -5.31 -4.92
CA SER A 333 -4.37 -5.45 -6.31
C SER A 333 -5.28 -4.70 -7.27
N GLY A 334 -4.71 -4.20 -8.36
CA GLY A 334 -5.43 -3.56 -9.46
C GLY A 334 -5.34 -4.38 -10.74
N SER A 335 -6.48 -4.66 -11.38
CA SER A 335 -6.54 -5.45 -12.60
C SER A 335 -6.47 -4.61 -13.87
N SER A 336 -6.25 -5.27 -15.01
CA SER A 336 -6.19 -4.66 -16.33
C SER A 336 -7.55 -4.27 -16.90
N TYR A 337 -8.66 -4.81 -16.38
CA TYR A 337 -10.00 -4.58 -16.92
C TYR A 337 -10.97 -4.00 -15.90
N TYR A 338 -11.92 -3.18 -16.36
CA TYR A 338 -13.06 -2.63 -15.64
C TYR A 338 -12.73 -1.87 -14.34
N GLY A 339 -11.48 -1.40 -14.20
CA GLY A 339 -11.06 -0.68 -13.00
C GLY A 339 -11.25 -1.50 -11.71
N VAL A 340 -10.96 -2.79 -11.75
CA VAL A 340 -11.22 -3.66 -10.61
C VAL A 340 -10.09 -3.59 -9.61
N VAL A 341 -10.42 -3.18 -8.39
CA VAL A 341 -9.56 -3.27 -7.23
C VAL A 341 -10.01 -4.44 -6.37
N ARG A 342 -9.08 -5.33 -6.00
CA ARG A 342 -9.36 -6.47 -5.14
C ARG A 342 -8.59 -6.37 -3.84
N LEU A 343 -9.24 -6.83 -2.78
CA LEU A 343 -8.62 -7.01 -1.46
C LEU A 343 -8.45 -8.50 -1.17
N TRP A 344 -7.33 -8.83 -0.56
CA TRP A 344 -6.95 -10.19 -0.20
C TRP A 344 -6.50 -10.22 1.25
N ASP A 345 -6.81 -11.30 1.94
CA ASP A 345 -6.26 -11.62 3.24
C ASP A 345 -5.18 -12.68 3.07
N LYS A 346 -3.92 -12.40 3.43
CA LYS A 346 -2.80 -13.34 3.29
C LYS A 346 -3.02 -14.67 3.99
N ARG A 347 -3.91 -14.73 4.97
CA ARG A 347 -4.28 -15.95 5.69
C ARG A 347 -5.24 -16.84 4.91
N GLN A 348 -5.88 -16.31 3.85
CA GLN A 348 -6.87 -16.99 3.02
C GLN A 348 -6.34 -17.14 1.58
N THR A 349 -6.95 -18.01 0.80
CA THR A 349 -6.61 -18.23 -0.61
C THR A 349 -7.56 -17.54 -1.58
N ARG A 350 -8.72 -17.09 -1.10
CA ARG A 350 -9.75 -16.47 -1.94
C ARG A 350 -9.70 -14.96 -1.83
N CYS A 351 -10.14 -14.28 -2.89
CA CYS A 351 -10.38 -12.86 -2.88
C CYS A 351 -11.40 -12.50 -1.79
N LEU A 352 -11.08 -11.47 -1.01
CA LEU A 352 -11.93 -11.02 0.09
C LEU A 352 -13.04 -10.08 -0.41
N GLN A 353 -12.68 -9.07 -1.21
CA GLN A 353 -13.59 -8.06 -1.75
C GLN A 353 -13.16 -7.61 -3.15
N SER A 354 -14.11 -7.16 -3.96
CA SER A 354 -13.87 -6.62 -5.29
C SER A 354 -14.65 -5.32 -5.49
N PHE A 355 -13.96 -4.29 -5.99
CA PHE A 355 -14.54 -2.97 -6.26
C PHE A 355 -14.38 -2.65 -7.74
N PHE A 356 -15.47 -2.43 -8.43
CA PHE A 356 -15.51 -2.06 -9.86
C PHE A 356 -15.62 -0.54 -9.94
N LEU A 357 -14.57 0.14 -10.40
CA LEU A 357 -14.49 1.60 -10.43
C LEU A 357 -14.80 2.18 -11.81
N SER A 358 -14.64 1.38 -12.87
CA SER A 358 -14.88 1.78 -14.25
C SER A 358 -15.94 0.87 -14.86
N SER A 359 -17.10 1.44 -15.21
CA SER A 359 -18.18 0.76 -15.92
C SER A 359 -19.02 1.84 -16.61
N PRO A 360 -19.40 1.71 -17.89
CA PRO A 360 -19.18 0.56 -18.79
C PRO A 360 -17.83 0.53 -19.52
N VAL A 361 -17.02 1.61 -19.42
CA VAL A 361 -15.73 1.71 -20.14
C VAL A 361 -14.66 0.94 -19.38
N SER A 362 -14.00 0.00 -20.07
CA SER A 362 -12.89 -0.74 -19.48
C SER A 362 -11.68 0.19 -19.27
N SER A 363 -11.09 0.14 -18.09
CA SER A 363 -9.88 0.88 -17.74
C SER A 363 -9.02 0.05 -16.80
N PRO A 364 -7.69 -0.03 -17.04
CA PRO A 364 -6.77 -0.60 -16.06
C PRO A 364 -6.71 0.24 -14.78
N VAL A 365 -6.36 -0.41 -13.67
CA VAL A 365 -5.93 0.25 -12.43
C VAL A 365 -4.40 0.30 -12.44
N TYR A 366 -3.83 1.44 -12.79
CA TYR A 366 -2.38 1.60 -12.96
C TYR A 366 -1.62 1.71 -11.65
N CYS A 367 -2.21 2.36 -10.66
CA CYS A 367 -1.55 2.55 -9.37
C CYS A 367 -2.54 2.53 -8.22
N LEU A 368 -2.12 1.94 -7.10
CA LEU A 368 -2.85 1.90 -5.84
C LEU A 368 -2.01 2.51 -4.73
N ARG A 369 -2.65 3.32 -3.88
CA ARG A 369 -2.12 3.75 -2.58
C ARG A 369 -3.23 3.71 -1.56
N PHE A 370 -2.89 3.42 -0.31
CA PHE A 370 -3.88 3.45 0.76
C PHE A 370 -3.28 3.86 2.11
N SER A 371 -4.13 4.42 2.94
CA SER A 371 -3.94 4.62 4.37
C SER A 371 -4.76 3.59 5.15
N THR A 372 -4.83 3.72 6.46
CA THR A 372 -5.74 2.87 7.26
C THR A 372 -7.21 3.09 6.97
N THR A 373 -7.57 4.23 6.39
CA THR A 373 -8.96 4.69 6.21
C THR A 373 -9.41 4.81 4.76
N HIS A 374 -8.49 5.06 3.83
CA HIS A 374 -8.80 5.34 2.42
C HIS A 374 -7.93 4.53 1.48
N LEU A 375 -8.49 4.16 0.33
CA LEU A 375 -7.75 3.59 -0.79
C LEU A 375 -7.93 4.51 -2.00
N TYR A 376 -6.83 4.85 -2.63
CA TYR A 376 -6.78 5.66 -3.85
C TYR A 376 -6.38 4.76 -5.01
N ALA A 377 -7.14 4.86 -6.09
CA ALA A 377 -6.91 4.09 -7.32
C ALA A 377 -6.88 5.03 -8.52
N SER A 378 -5.77 5.00 -9.26
CA SER A 378 -5.64 5.73 -10.51
C SER A 378 -5.96 4.84 -11.70
N LEU A 379 -6.87 5.32 -12.55
CA LEU A 379 -7.35 4.69 -13.77
C LEU A 379 -6.92 5.53 -14.99
N ALA A 380 -7.15 5.03 -16.19
CA ALA A 380 -6.79 5.74 -17.42
C ALA A 380 -7.35 7.16 -17.52
N SER A 381 -8.54 7.44 -16.97
CA SER A 381 -9.21 8.74 -17.10
C SER A 381 -9.71 9.32 -15.79
N ALA A 382 -9.38 8.73 -14.65
CA ALA A 382 -9.86 9.19 -13.35
C ALA A 382 -8.99 8.72 -12.19
N LEU A 383 -9.06 9.48 -11.09
CA LEU A 383 -8.58 9.09 -9.76
C LEU A 383 -9.78 8.91 -8.84
N TYR A 384 -9.87 7.76 -8.21
CA TYR A 384 -10.92 7.42 -7.24
C TYR A 384 -10.38 7.29 -5.83
N CYS A 385 -11.20 7.67 -4.86
CA CYS A 385 -11.03 7.36 -3.45
C CYS A 385 -12.12 6.39 -3.00
N LEU A 386 -11.74 5.33 -2.32
CA LEU A 386 -12.62 4.45 -1.55
C LEU A 386 -12.45 4.81 -0.07
N ASP A 387 -13.50 5.37 0.52
CA ASP A 387 -13.53 5.83 1.90
C ASP A 387 -14.17 4.77 2.78
N PHE A 388 -13.38 4.16 3.67
CA PHE A 388 -13.80 3.10 4.61
C PHE A 388 -14.17 3.63 5.99
N THR A 389 -14.18 4.96 6.20
CA THR A 389 -14.58 5.56 7.49
C THR A 389 -16.11 5.55 7.68
N THR A 390 -16.86 5.47 6.60
CA THR A 390 -18.34 5.49 6.62
C THR A 390 -18.87 4.19 7.25
N SER A 391 -19.71 4.33 8.25
CA SER A 391 -20.41 3.25 8.96
C SER A 391 -21.71 2.88 8.23
#